data_89b15c56cf04696a2bdb4c8fb537cc98
#
_entry.id   89b15c56cf04696a2bdb4c8fb537cc98
#
_cell.length_a   1.000
_cell.length_b   1.000
_cell.length_c   1.000
_cell.angle_alpha   90.00
_cell.angle_beta   90.00
_cell.angle_gamma   90.00
#
_symmetry.space_group_name_H-M   'P 1'
#
loop_
_entity.id
_entity.type
_entity.pdbx_description
1 polymer ?
#
loop_
_entity_poly.entity_id
_entity_poly.type
_entity_poly.pdbx_seq_one_letter_code
_entity_poly.pdbx_strand_id
1 'polypeptide(L)'
;MNRGSQSGLSKNTRLEYLDLLNEFHERSGLSLREVARACDLDPTYVHYILKGARRPQRDVIIALGFAYGLERVEVDEILLLAGLPPIGRGSLREFRQANGKST
;
A
#
# COMPACT_ATOMS: atom_id res chain seq x y z
N MET A 1 -22.96 17.18 -6.09
CA MET A 1 -22.71 16.83 -5.81
C MET A 1 -22.20 16.38 -5.45
N ASN A 2 -21.95 16.33 -5.24
CA ASN A 2 -21.42 15.73 -4.86
C ASN A 2 -21.26 15.71 -4.04
N ARG A 3 -21.52 15.81 -3.62
CA ARG A 3 -21.34 15.80 -2.89
C ARG A 3 -21.12 15.45 -1.92
N GLY A 4 -21.86 15.60 -1.54
CA GLY A 4 -21.66 14.86 -0.35
C GLY A 4 -20.32 14.33 -0.16
N SER A 5 -19.65 14.42 -1.10
CA SER A 5 -18.31 13.89 -1.04
C SER A 5 -17.58 14.36 0.20
N GLN A 6 -17.88 15.55 0.65
CA GLN A 6 -17.13 16.07 1.77
C GLN A 6 -17.44 15.35 3.06
N SER A 7 -18.70 15.13 3.30
CA SER A 7 -19.04 14.50 4.55
C SER A 7 -18.50 13.09 4.60
N GLY A 8 -18.27 12.50 3.47
CA GLY A 8 -17.75 11.16 3.43
C GLY A 8 -16.26 11.08 3.29
N LEU A 9 -15.57 12.19 3.47
CA LEU A 9 -14.15 12.21 3.20
C LEU A 9 -13.36 11.19 3.99
N SER A 10 -13.63 11.06 5.28
CA SER A 10 -12.89 10.10 6.08
C SER A 10 -13.11 8.69 5.58
N LYS A 11 -14.34 8.37 5.30
CA LYS A 11 -14.65 7.05 4.78
C LYS A 11 -14.09 6.88 3.39
N ASN A 12 -14.21 7.91 2.59
CA ASN A 12 -13.73 7.85 1.23
C ASN A 12 -12.23 7.67 1.18
N THR A 13 -11.53 8.28 2.11
CA THR A 13 -10.10 8.13 2.16
C THR A 13 -9.72 6.67 2.34
N ARG A 14 -10.43 6.02 3.23
CA ARG A 14 -10.19 4.61 3.46
C ARG A 14 -10.44 3.77 2.23
N LEU A 15 -11.54 4.06 1.55
CA LEU A 15 -11.87 3.34 0.34
C LEU A 15 -10.90 3.66 -0.77
N GLU A 16 -10.41 4.91 -0.78
CA GLU A 16 -9.48 5.30 -1.82
C GLU A 16 -8.17 4.54 -1.77
N TYR A 17 -7.68 4.26 -0.58
CA TYR A 17 -6.45 3.48 -0.50
C TYR A 17 -6.69 2.09 -1.08
N LEU A 18 -7.84 1.52 -0.82
CA LEU A 18 -8.16 0.19 -1.32
C LEU A 18 -8.31 0.20 -2.83
N ASP A 19 -8.97 1.21 -3.36
CA ASP A 19 -9.11 1.35 -4.80
C ASP A 19 -7.75 1.47 -5.47
N LEU A 20 -6.91 2.29 -4.89
CA LEU A 20 -5.58 2.50 -5.45
C LEU A 20 -4.76 1.23 -5.41
N LEU A 21 -4.83 0.52 -4.31
CA LEU A 21 -4.10 -0.73 -4.17
C LEU A 21 -4.55 -1.75 -5.20
N ASN A 22 -5.85 -1.85 -5.41
CA ASN A 22 -6.38 -2.77 -6.42
C ASN A 22 -5.98 -2.35 -7.82
N GLU A 23 -5.95 -1.06 -8.07
CA GLU A 23 -5.53 -0.58 -9.38
C GLU A 23 -4.09 -0.97 -9.66
N PHE A 24 -3.22 -0.78 -8.69
CA PHE A 24 -1.82 -1.17 -8.86
C PHE A 24 -1.69 -2.67 -9.04
N HIS A 25 -2.49 -3.43 -8.32
CA HIS A 25 -2.47 -4.88 -8.46
C HIS A 25 -2.80 -5.27 -9.91
N GLU A 26 -3.86 -4.70 -10.45
CA GLU A 26 -4.27 -5.02 -11.80
C GLU A 26 -3.23 -4.59 -12.82
N ARG A 27 -2.67 -3.40 -12.62
CA ARG A 27 -1.68 -2.90 -13.55
C ARG A 27 -0.40 -3.73 -13.54
N SER A 28 -0.11 -4.36 -12.41
CA SER A 28 1.10 -5.15 -12.30
C SER A 28 1.04 -6.42 -13.15
N GLY A 29 -0.16 -6.90 -13.42
CA GLY A 29 -0.31 -8.16 -14.15
C GLY A 29 0.04 -9.38 -13.34
N LEU A 30 0.31 -9.21 -12.05
CA LEU A 30 0.70 -10.34 -11.22
C LEU A 30 -0.52 -11.01 -10.61
N SER A 31 -0.44 -12.32 -10.43
CA SER A 31 -1.48 -13.05 -9.74
C SER A 31 -1.33 -12.86 -8.23
N LEU A 32 -2.37 -13.24 -7.50
CA LEU A 32 -2.30 -13.19 -6.05
C LEU A 32 -1.13 -14.01 -5.52
N ARG A 33 -0.92 -15.17 -6.12
CA ARG A 33 0.16 -16.04 -5.69
C ARG A 33 1.52 -15.41 -5.93
N GLU A 34 1.66 -14.77 -7.08
CA GLU A 34 2.93 -14.13 -7.39
C GLU A 34 3.22 -12.99 -6.43
N VAL A 35 2.20 -12.18 -6.14
CA VAL A 35 2.37 -11.09 -5.21
C VAL A 35 2.68 -11.60 -3.82
N ALA A 36 1.93 -12.60 -3.38
CA ALA A 36 2.13 -13.17 -2.05
C ALA A 36 3.53 -13.75 -1.91
N ARG A 37 4.00 -14.41 -2.96
CA ARG A 37 5.35 -14.98 -2.93
C ARG A 37 6.38 -13.87 -2.83
N ALA A 38 6.20 -12.80 -3.60
CA ALA A 38 7.15 -11.71 -3.56
C ALA A 38 7.19 -11.02 -2.20
N CYS A 39 6.08 -11.03 -1.50
CA CYS A 39 5.97 -10.39 -0.18
C CYS A 39 6.19 -11.36 0.97
N ASP A 40 6.36 -12.64 0.67
CA ASP A 40 6.46 -13.66 1.70
C ASP A 40 5.20 -13.69 2.56
N LEU A 41 4.05 -13.64 1.89
CA LEU A 41 2.76 -13.62 2.55
C LEU A 41 1.92 -14.78 2.04
N ASP A 42 0.89 -15.11 2.81
CA ASP A 42 -0.10 -16.09 2.39
C ASP A 42 -1.00 -15.46 1.31
N PRO A 43 -1.25 -16.16 0.19
CA PRO A 43 -2.13 -15.60 -0.84
C PRO A 43 -3.53 -15.28 -0.33
N THR A 44 -4.05 -16.06 0.61
CA THR A 44 -5.36 -15.77 1.17
C THR A 44 -5.35 -14.43 1.91
N TYR A 45 -4.26 -14.14 2.60
CA TYR A 45 -4.13 -12.87 3.30
C TYR A 45 -4.12 -11.71 2.31
N VAL A 46 -3.38 -11.84 1.21
CA VAL A 46 -3.35 -10.81 0.18
C VAL A 46 -4.74 -10.62 -0.40
N HIS A 47 -5.45 -11.71 -0.63
CA HIS A 47 -6.82 -11.65 -1.13
C HIS A 47 -7.71 -10.83 -0.19
N TYR A 48 -7.62 -11.09 1.11
CA TYR A 48 -8.44 -10.36 2.08
C TYR A 48 -8.06 -8.89 2.14
N ILE A 49 -6.78 -8.58 1.99
CA ILE A 49 -6.36 -7.19 1.94
C ILE A 49 -7.00 -6.48 0.75
N LEU A 50 -6.92 -7.09 -0.41
CA LEU A 50 -7.45 -6.46 -1.63
C LEU A 50 -8.96 -6.35 -1.61
N LYS A 51 -9.62 -7.22 -0.87
CA LYS A 51 -11.07 -7.13 -0.73
C LYS A 51 -11.50 -6.17 0.38
N GLY A 52 -10.56 -5.68 1.14
CA GLY A 52 -10.89 -4.79 2.24
C GLY A 52 -11.31 -5.50 3.51
N ALA A 53 -11.20 -6.83 3.55
CA ALA A 53 -11.57 -7.59 4.75
C ALA A 53 -10.48 -7.56 5.81
N ARG A 54 -9.26 -7.27 5.43
CA ARG A 54 -8.15 -7.16 6.34
C ARG A 54 -7.41 -5.87 6.09
N ARG A 55 -7.07 -5.19 7.15
CA ARG A 55 -6.35 -3.93 7.03
C ARG A 55 -4.86 -4.20 7.11
N PRO A 56 -4.10 -3.87 6.08
CA PRO A 56 -2.67 -4.17 6.09
C PRO A 56 -1.92 -3.18 6.99
N GLN A 57 -0.84 -3.66 7.57
CA GLN A 57 0.05 -2.81 8.32
C GLN A 57 0.99 -2.10 7.37
N ARG A 58 1.69 -1.13 7.90
CA ARG A 58 2.55 -0.27 7.10
C ARG A 58 3.58 -1.07 6.30
N ASP A 59 4.26 -1.99 6.98
CA ASP A 59 5.30 -2.78 6.29
C ASP A 59 4.71 -3.69 5.23
N VAL A 60 3.48 -4.13 5.40
CA VAL A 60 2.83 -4.94 4.37
C VAL A 60 2.55 -4.10 3.13
N ILE A 61 2.11 -2.86 3.32
CA ILE A 61 1.87 -1.98 2.18
C ILE A 61 3.18 -1.71 1.45
N ILE A 62 4.25 -1.50 2.19
CA ILE A 62 5.55 -1.27 1.57
C ILE A 62 5.99 -2.50 0.77
N ALA A 63 5.79 -3.68 1.33
CA ALA A 63 6.14 -4.91 0.64
C ALA A 63 5.32 -5.08 -0.63
N LEU A 64 4.02 -4.77 -0.56
CA LEU A 64 3.18 -4.83 -1.74
C LEU A 64 3.66 -3.85 -2.80
N GLY A 65 4.08 -2.67 -2.37
CA GLY A 65 4.62 -1.69 -3.30
C GLY A 65 5.84 -2.22 -4.03
N PHE A 66 6.74 -2.88 -3.32
CA PHE A 66 7.89 -3.49 -3.97
C PHE A 66 7.46 -4.56 -4.96
N ALA A 67 6.52 -5.38 -4.57
CA ALA A 67 6.06 -6.45 -5.44
C ALA A 67 5.45 -5.91 -6.73
N TYR A 68 4.74 -4.80 -6.62
CA TYR A 68 4.10 -4.19 -7.78
C TYR A 68 5.06 -3.31 -8.58
N GLY A 69 6.27 -3.10 -8.09
CA GLY A 69 7.23 -2.25 -8.78
C GLY A 69 6.92 -0.77 -8.65
N LEU A 70 6.31 -0.37 -7.56
CA LEU A 70 5.93 1.02 -7.36
C LEU A 70 7.11 1.86 -6.91
N GLU A 71 7.04 3.15 -7.22
CA GLU A 71 7.99 4.10 -6.71
C GLU A 71 7.59 4.56 -5.33
N ARG A 72 8.54 5.14 -4.62
CA ARG A 72 8.30 5.57 -3.25
C ARG A 72 7.08 6.49 -3.15
N VAL A 73 6.96 7.42 -4.09
CA VAL A 73 5.87 8.37 -4.03
C VAL A 73 4.52 7.66 -4.17
N GLU A 74 4.48 6.61 -4.95
CA GLU A 74 3.24 5.85 -5.11
C GLU A 74 2.91 5.07 -3.84
N VAL A 75 3.93 4.49 -3.22
CA VAL A 75 3.73 3.77 -1.96
C VAL A 75 3.27 4.75 -0.88
N ASP A 76 3.89 5.93 -0.83
CA ASP A 76 3.50 6.93 0.15
C ASP A 76 2.05 7.37 -0.03
N GLU A 77 1.60 7.45 -1.26
CA GLU A 77 0.21 7.80 -1.50
C GLU A 77 -0.74 6.79 -0.88
N ILE A 78 -0.43 5.51 -1.06
CA ILE A 78 -1.25 4.46 -0.46
C ILE A 78 -1.20 4.58 1.06
N LEU A 79 0.00 4.76 1.60
CA LEU A 79 0.16 4.86 3.05
C LEU A 79 -0.65 6.02 3.61
N LEU A 80 -0.56 7.18 2.98
CA LEU A 80 -1.27 8.34 3.48
C LEU A 80 -2.77 8.14 3.41
N LEU A 81 -3.26 7.57 2.33
CA LEU A 81 -4.69 7.29 2.22
C LEU A 81 -5.15 6.28 3.25
N ALA A 82 -4.27 5.39 3.64
CA ALA A 82 -4.59 4.39 4.66
C ALA A 82 -4.42 4.94 6.08
N GLY A 83 -4.01 6.19 6.21
CA GLY A 83 -3.82 6.79 7.52
C GLY A 83 -2.53 6.40 8.19
N LEU A 84 -1.55 5.99 7.41
CA LEU A 84 -0.29 5.52 7.95
C LEU A 84 0.83 6.48 7.58
N PRO A 85 1.90 6.49 8.37
CA PRO A 85 3.03 7.38 8.08
C PRO A 85 3.69 6.98 6.76
N PRO A 86 4.05 7.95 5.93
CA PRO A 86 4.73 7.65 4.68
C PRO A 86 6.18 7.27 4.94
N ILE A 87 6.81 6.73 3.89
CA ILE A 87 8.24 6.50 3.96
C ILE A 87 8.97 7.83 4.10
N GLY A 88 8.46 8.83 3.41
CA GLY A 88 9.00 10.15 3.57
C GLY A 88 9.79 10.58 2.36
N ARG A 89 10.54 11.65 2.53
CA ARG A 89 11.37 12.15 1.48
C ARG A 89 12.44 11.19 1.17
N GLY A 90 13.20 11.19 0.42
CA GLY A 90 14.27 10.29 0.19
C GLY A 90 13.80 9.00 -0.42
N SER A 91 14.74 8.20 -0.77
CA SER A 91 14.48 6.93 -1.41
C SER A 91 14.44 5.83 -0.37
N LEU A 92 14.00 4.67 -0.80
CA LEU A 92 14.06 3.50 0.07
C LEU A 92 15.48 3.22 0.50
N ARG A 93 16.41 3.54 -0.34
CA ARG A 93 17.81 3.38 -0.01
C ARG A 93 18.19 4.24 1.19
N GLU A 94 17.74 5.49 1.20
CA GLU A 94 18.01 6.36 2.34
C GLU A 94 17.35 5.85 3.60
N PHE A 95 16.14 5.37 3.44
CA PHE A 95 15.43 4.81 4.56
C PHE A 95 16.22 3.65 5.18
N ARG A 96 16.74 2.77 4.35
CA ARG A 96 17.50 1.65 4.85
C ARG A 96 18.82 2.09 5.48
N GLN A 97 19.42 3.09 4.91
CA GLN A 97 20.66 3.60 5.47
C GLN A 97 20.44 4.17 6.86
N ALA A 98 19.37 4.94 7.01
CA ALA A 98 19.09 5.52 8.31
C ALA A 98 18.88 4.43 9.35
N ASN A 99 18.16 3.39 9.00
CA ASN A 99 17.95 2.29 9.91
C ASN A 99 19.24 1.56 10.23
N GLY A 100 20.04 1.38 9.22
CA GLY A 100 21.30 0.69 9.44
C GLY A 100 22.24 1.48 10.31
N LYS A 101 22.19 2.78 10.19
CA LYS A 101 23.07 3.61 10.98
C LYS A 101 22.69 3.65 12.44
N SER A 102 21.44 3.50 12.73
CA SER A 102 21.01 3.55 14.10
C SER A 102 21.45 2.32 14.87
N THR A 103 21.91 1.32 14.19
CA THR A 103 22.46 0.15 14.88
C THR A 103 23.96 0.28 15.07
#